data_1afb42132d5f315be8e8d61ca5136b8e
#
_entry.id   1afb42132d5f315be8e8d61ca5136b8e
#
_cell.length_a   1.000
_cell.length_b   1.000
_cell.length_c   1.000
_cell.angle_alpha   90.00
_cell.angle_beta   90.00
_cell.angle_gamma   90.00
#
_symmetry.space_group_name_H-M   'P 1'
#
loop_
_entity.id
_entity.type
_entity.pdbx_description
1 polymer ?
#
loop_
_entity_poly.entity_id
_entity_poly.type
_entity_poly.pdbx_seq_one_letter_code
_entity_poly.pdbx_strand_id
1 'polypeptide(L)'
;DDTWLAFLSDLLSNAKYELELDELGKVLFAPKQELVALQPVWTYNDDNSSILYPEVSLSHDLYGVPNVVEVLYSSGNGNYYSRIVNDDENSPTSTVKRGREIVYRETSPSFAGSPSQAQVDEYAEKLLKSLSSVEYTVSYTHAYCPVRVGDCVRLNYSRAGLENVKAKVISQSITCESGCPVSEKAVFTTNLWR
;
A
#
# COMPACT_ATOMS: atom_id res chain seq x y z
N ASP A 1 -2.02 -29.45 -1.21
CA ASP A 1 -3.24 -29.62 -0.38
C ASP A 1 -3.70 -28.22 0.00
N ASP A 2 -4.78 -27.76 -0.66
CA ASP A 2 -5.36 -26.45 -0.38
C ASP A 2 -6.16 -26.53 0.93
N THR A 3 -5.87 -25.62 1.83
CA THR A 3 -6.64 -25.50 3.08
C THR A 3 -7.95 -24.75 2.81
N TRP A 4 -8.97 -25.00 3.63
CA TRP A 4 -10.22 -24.24 3.59
C TRP A 4 -10.01 -22.74 3.71
N LEU A 5 -8.98 -22.31 4.45
CA LEU A 5 -8.61 -20.90 4.59
C LEU A 5 -8.07 -20.34 3.28
N ALA A 6 -7.22 -21.08 2.57
CA ALA A 6 -6.70 -20.67 1.26
C ALA A 6 -7.84 -20.52 0.25
N PHE A 7 -8.74 -21.51 0.18
CA PHE A 7 -9.92 -21.45 -0.69
C PHE A 7 -10.83 -20.24 -0.39
N LEU A 8 -11.11 -19.99 0.88
CA LEU A 8 -11.90 -18.83 1.29
C LEU A 8 -11.20 -17.51 0.94
N SER A 9 -9.89 -17.42 1.15
CA SER A 9 -9.11 -16.23 0.82
C SER A 9 -9.14 -15.93 -0.68
N ASP A 10 -9.02 -16.95 -1.52
CA ASP A 10 -9.11 -16.79 -2.98
C ASP A 10 -10.52 -16.36 -3.40
N LEU A 11 -11.55 -16.96 -2.83
CA LEU A 11 -12.93 -16.60 -3.11
C LEU A 11 -13.23 -15.14 -2.72
N LEU A 12 -12.79 -14.72 -1.54
CA LEU A 12 -12.95 -13.36 -1.05
C LEU A 12 -12.17 -12.36 -1.89
N SER A 13 -10.94 -12.69 -2.26
CA SER A 13 -10.10 -11.85 -3.12
C SER A 13 -10.77 -11.61 -4.47
N ASN A 14 -11.31 -12.66 -5.10
CA ASN A 14 -12.05 -12.56 -6.36
C ASN A 14 -13.33 -11.72 -6.22
N ALA A 15 -14.01 -11.81 -5.08
CA ALA A 15 -15.20 -11.01 -4.78
C ALA A 15 -14.88 -9.58 -4.30
N LYS A 16 -13.60 -9.23 -4.13
CA LYS A 16 -13.14 -7.97 -3.51
C LYS A 16 -13.64 -7.77 -2.09
N TYR A 17 -13.71 -8.86 -1.34
CA TYR A 17 -13.99 -8.85 0.08
C TYR A 17 -12.73 -9.20 0.87
N GLU A 18 -12.69 -8.79 2.13
CA GLU A 18 -11.68 -9.19 3.12
C GLU A 18 -12.35 -9.89 4.30
N LEU A 19 -11.61 -10.78 4.93
CA LEU A 19 -12.02 -11.47 6.14
C LEU A 19 -11.46 -10.70 7.33
N GLU A 20 -12.35 -10.29 8.21
CA GLU A 20 -12.01 -9.60 9.45
C GLU A 20 -12.49 -10.44 10.65
N LEU A 21 -11.81 -10.29 11.77
CA LEU A 21 -12.24 -10.84 13.05
C LEU A 21 -12.56 -9.67 13.99
N ASP A 22 -13.76 -9.70 14.57
CA ASP A 22 -14.10 -8.73 15.61
C ASP A 22 -13.45 -9.13 16.97
N GLU A 23 -13.58 -8.26 17.96
CA GLU A 23 -13.01 -8.48 19.30
C GLU A 23 -13.65 -9.67 20.04
N LEU A 24 -14.78 -10.15 19.59
CA LEU A 24 -15.50 -11.29 20.11
C LEU A 24 -15.18 -12.60 19.37
N GLY A 25 -14.27 -12.53 18.39
CA GLY A 25 -13.88 -13.68 17.57
C GLY A 25 -14.89 -14.04 16.48
N LYS A 26 -15.83 -13.14 16.14
CA LYS A 26 -16.72 -13.34 15.00
C LYS A 26 -16.01 -13.05 13.71
N VAL A 27 -16.21 -13.93 12.74
CA VAL A 27 -15.74 -13.74 11.38
C VAL A 27 -16.70 -12.81 10.63
N LEU A 28 -16.15 -11.73 10.09
CA LEU A 28 -16.86 -10.76 9.28
C LEU A 28 -16.33 -10.81 7.86
N PHE A 29 -17.24 -10.71 6.89
CA PHE A 29 -16.90 -10.55 5.48
C PHE A 29 -17.26 -9.13 5.07
N ALA A 30 -16.26 -8.28 4.93
CA ALA A 30 -16.45 -6.88 4.57
C ALA A 30 -15.95 -6.61 3.14
N PRO A 31 -16.63 -5.76 2.36
CA PRO A 31 -16.10 -5.34 1.08
C PRO A 31 -14.78 -4.58 1.30
N LYS A 32 -13.74 -4.97 0.56
CA LYS A 32 -12.44 -4.31 0.62
C LYS A 32 -12.58 -2.84 0.19
N GLN A 33 -12.31 -1.94 1.11
CA GLN A 33 -12.39 -0.50 0.87
C GLN A 33 -11.00 0.07 0.67
N GLU A 34 -10.86 0.91 -0.35
CA GLU A 34 -9.62 1.65 -0.54
C GLU A 34 -9.47 2.73 0.54
N LEU A 35 -8.27 2.88 1.06
CA LEU A 35 -7.96 3.83 2.13
C LEU A 35 -8.39 5.27 1.80
N VAL A 36 -8.34 5.65 0.53
CA VAL A 36 -8.77 6.98 0.04
C VAL A 36 -10.26 7.24 0.32
N ALA A 37 -11.10 6.20 0.19
CA ALA A 37 -12.55 6.30 0.40
C ALA A 37 -12.94 6.33 1.88
N LEU A 38 -12.08 5.81 2.76
CA LEU A 38 -12.36 5.75 4.19
C LEU A 38 -12.29 7.15 4.83
N GLN A 39 -13.18 7.39 5.79
CA GLN A 39 -13.12 8.57 6.64
C GLN A 39 -12.31 8.27 7.90
N PRO A 40 -11.37 9.14 8.31
CA PRO A 40 -10.63 8.95 9.53
C PRO A 40 -11.54 8.99 10.76
N VAL A 41 -11.45 7.95 11.59
CA VAL A 41 -12.14 7.88 12.89
C VAL A 41 -11.45 8.79 13.91
N TRP A 42 -10.12 8.90 13.80
CA TRP A 42 -9.29 9.71 14.67
C TRP A 42 -8.18 10.43 13.91
N THR A 43 -7.73 11.56 14.44
CA THR A 43 -6.59 12.31 13.92
C THR A 43 -5.54 12.46 15.01
N TYR A 44 -4.36 11.92 14.77
CA TYR A 44 -3.19 12.09 15.65
C TYR A 44 -2.36 13.27 15.16
N ASN A 45 -2.14 14.25 16.03
CA ASN A 45 -1.33 15.43 15.75
C ASN A 45 -0.06 15.43 16.62
N ASP A 46 0.95 16.16 16.23
CA ASP A 46 2.19 16.39 16.99
C ASP A 46 2.21 17.77 17.69
N ASP A 47 1.04 18.27 18.07
CA ASP A 47 0.85 19.51 18.80
C ASP A 47 0.73 19.30 20.32
N ASN A 48 0.55 20.40 21.07
CA ASN A 48 0.46 20.37 22.54
C ASN A 48 -0.80 19.65 23.07
N SER A 49 -1.77 19.35 22.23
CA SER A 49 -2.98 18.59 22.58
C SER A 49 -2.88 17.11 22.19
N SER A 50 -1.73 16.70 21.65
CA SER A 50 -1.49 15.34 21.17
C SER A 50 -1.54 14.33 22.29
N ILE A 51 -2.20 13.20 22.02
CA ILE A 51 -2.11 11.99 22.83
C ILE A 51 -1.03 11.03 22.31
N LEU A 52 -0.35 11.41 21.22
CA LEU A 52 0.70 10.63 20.59
C LEU A 52 2.01 10.76 21.38
N TYR A 53 2.66 9.64 21.65
CA TYR A 53 4.00 9.64 22.24
C TYR A 53 5.04 10.00 21.19
N PRO A 54 6.19 10.58 21.59
CA PRO A 54 7.14 11.15 20.64
C PRO A 54 7.85 10.11 19.75
N GLU A 55 7.78 8.84 20.10
CA GLU A 55 8.43 7.77 19.36
C GLU A 55 7.50 7.25 18.26
N VAL A 56 7.78 7.66 17.03
CA VAL A 56 7.12 7.17 15.82
C VAL A 56 8.16 6.56 14.91
N SER A 57 7.96 5.32 14.50
CA SER A 57 8.84 4.65 13.54
C SER A 57 8.11 4.39 12.22
N LEU A 58 8.79 4.68 11.13
CA LEU A 58 8.31 4.46 9.78
C LEU A 58 9.20 3.39 9.13
N SER A 59 8.60 2.32 8.68
CA SER A 59 9.28 1.25 7.95
C SER A 59 8.64 1.03 6.58
N HIS A 60 9.48 0.77 5.59
CA HIS A 60 9.07 0.45 4.23
C HIS A 60 10.13 -0.42 3.57
N ASP A 61 9.71 -1.24 2.64
CA ASP A 61 10.64 -2.04 1.83
C ASP A 61 10.64 -1.54 0.39
N LEU A 62 11.76 -0.95 -0.01
CA LEU A 62 12.00 -0.50 -1.39
C LEU A 62 12.81 -1.52 -2.19
N TYR A 63 13.26 -2.61 -1.57
CA TYR A 63 14.02 -3.63 -2.25
C TYR A 63 13.15 -4.35 -3.28
N GLY A 64 13.63 -4.46 -4.48
CA GLY A 64 12.88 -5.13 -5.54
C GLY A 64 11.79 -4.30 -6.23
N VAL A 65 11.46 -3.10 -5.75
CA VAL A 65 10.55 -2.19 -6.48
C VAL A 65 11.18 -1.83 -7.83
N PRO A 66 10.56 -2.20 -8.97
CA PRO A 66 11.14 -1.94 -10.27
C PRO A 66 11.11 -0.44 -10.60
N ASN A 67 12.12 -0.02 -11.36
CA ASN A 67 12.19 1.32 -11.92
C ASN A 67 12.21 1.32 -13.44
N VAL A 68 12.20 0.14 -14.02
CA VAL A 68 12.03 -0.06 -15.46
C VAL A 68 10.99 -1.16 -15.67
N VAL A 69 10.06 -0.91 -16.55
CA VAL A 69 9.09 -1.91 -17.02
C VAL A 69 9.27 -2.12 -18.49
N GLU A 70 9.40 -3.37 -18.88
CA GLU A 70 9.43 -3.82 -20.28
C GLU A 70 8.21 -4.69 -20.56
N VAL A 71 7.43 -4.32 -21.53
CA VAL A 71 6.27 -5.09 -22.00
C VAL A 71 6.53 -5.58 -23.42
N LEU A 72 6.45 -6.90 -23.58
CA LEU A 72 6.55 -7.55 -24.87
C LEU A 72 5.20 -8.20 -25.15
N TYR A 73 4.60 -7.81 -26.26
CA TYR A 73 3.40 -8.47 -26.77
C TYR A 73 3.68 -9.04 -28.16
N SER A 74 3.46 -10.34 -28.31
CA SER A 74 3.63 -11.03 -29.58
C SER A 74 2.34 -11.76 -29.94
N SER A 75 1.82 -11.48 -31.10
CA SER A 75 0.66 -12.19 -31.67
C SER A 75 0.88 -12.42 -33.19
N GLY A 76 0.04 -13.26 -33.78
CA GLY A 76 0.08 -13.48 -35.23
C GLY A 76 -0.09 -12.20 -36.08
N ASN A 77 -0.54 -11.10 -35.50
CA ASN A 77 -0.79 -9.82 -36.15
C ASN A 77 0.29 -8.76 -35.92
N GLY A 78 1.32 -9.05 -35.10
CA GLY A 78 2.43 -8.12 -34.86
C GLY A 78 3.12 -8.34 -33.53
N ASN A 79 4.30 -7.75 -33.42
CA ASN A 79 5.09 -7.72 -32.21
C ASN A 79 5.22 -6.26 -31.76
N TYR A 80 4.89 -6.02 -30.51
CA TYR A 80 4.97 -4.70 -29.88
C TYR A 80 5.90 -4.77 -28.68
N TYR A 81 6.68 -3.73 -28.52
CA TYR A 81 7.59 -3.58 -27.38
C TYR A 81 7.44 -2.18 -26.78
N SER A 82 7.32 -2.12 -25.49
CA SER A 82 7.31 -0.87 -24.73
C SER A 82 8.29 -0.95 -23.57
N ARG A 83 9.01 0.12 -23.33
CA ARG A 83 9.95 0.24 -22.22
C ARG A 83 9.77 1.59 -21.55
N ILE A 84 9.33 1.58 -20.31
CA ILE A 84 9.11 2.77 -19.50
C ILE A 84 10.12 2.78 -18.35
N VAL A 85 10.72 3.93 -18.12
CA VAL A 85 11.78 4.13 -17.10
C VAL A 85 11.34 5.19 -16.13
N ASN A 86 11.47 4.92 -14.84
CA ASN A 86 11.36 5.93 -13.80
C ASN A 86 12.72 6.63 -13.64
N ASP A 87 12.86 7.80 -14.20
CA ASP A 87 14.04 8.67 -14.13
C ASP A 87 13.80 9.95 -13.30
N ASP A 88 12.67 10.03 -12.60
CA ASP A 88 12.33 11.17 -11.75
C ASP A 88 13.36 11.33 -10.61
N GLU A 89 14.07 12.46 -10.59
CA GLU A 89 15.05 12.78 -9.56
C GLU A 89 14.46 12.88 -8.15
N ASN A 90 13.15 13.06 -8.01
CA ASN A 90 12.46 13.11 -6.71
C ASN A 90 12.03 11.74 -6.22
N SER A 91 11.94 10.75 -7.11
CA SER A 91 11.56 9.39 -6.74
C SER A 91 12.73 8.62 -6.09
N PRO A 92 12.58 8.09 -4.87
CA PRO A 92 13.65 7.34 -4.21
C PRO A 92 13.97 6.01 -4.92
N THR A 93 13.08 5.54 -5.79
CA THR A 93 13.23 4.30 -6.54
C THR A 93 13.72 4.50 -7.96
N SER A 94 13.90 5.74 -8.41
CA SER A 94 14.32 6.04 -9.77
C SER A 94 15.69 5.48 -10.13
N THR A 95 15.95 5.34 -11.43
CA THR A 95 17.26 4.93 -11.95
C THR A 95 18.35 5.92 -11.58
N VAL A 96 18.01 7.23 -11.52
CA VAL A 96 18.94 8.29 -11.13
C VAL A 96 19.37 8.15 -9.67
N LYS A 97 18.42 7.98 -8.74
CA LYS A 97 18.73 7.85 -7.30
C LYS A 97 19.43 6.54 -6.97
N ARG A 98 19.02 5.45 -7.59
CA ARG A 98 19.59 4.11 -7.32
C ARG A 98 20.88 3.83 -8.08
N GLY A 99 21.15 4.57 -9.16
CA GLY A 99 22.30 4.32 -10.03
C GLY A 99 22.27 2.96 -10.74
N ARG A 100 21.11 2.28 -10.76
CA ARG A 100 20.92 0.99 -11.42
C ARG A 100 19.48 0.79 -11.87
N GLU A 101 19.30 -0.04 -12.86
CA GLU A 101 17.98 -0.49 -13.33
C GLU A 101 17.55 -1.77 -12.60
N ILE A 102 16.30 -1.78 -12.15
CA ILE A 102 15.60 -2.98 -11.67
C ILE A 102 14.45 -3.18 -12.66
N VAL A 103 14.62 -4.14 -13.56
CA VAL A 103 13.71 -4.34 -14.68
C VAL A 103 12.65 -5.36 -14.31
N TYR A 104 11.39 -4.99 -14.47
CA TYR A 104 10.28 -5.92 -14.50
C TYR A 104 9.88 -6.17 -15.96
N ARG A 105 9.82 -7.43 -16.37
CA ARG A 105 9.48 -7.79 -17.74
C ARG A 105 8.16 -8.56 -17.77
N GLU A 106 7.21 -8.02 -18.52
CA GLU A 106 5.93 -8.65 -18.81
C GLU A 106 5.94 -9.17 -20.26
N THR A 107 5.79 -10.49 -20.40
CA THR A 107 5.90 -11.16 -21.72
C THR A 107 4.57 -11.70 -22.24
N SER A 108 3.52 -11.63 -21.44
CA SER A 108 2.22 -12.18 -21.79
C SER A 108 1.07 -11.28 -21.32
N PRO A 109 1.11 -9.97 -21.65
CA PRO A 109 0.04 -9.07 -21.25
C PRO A 109 -1.27 -9.47 -21.93
N SER A 110 -2.38 -9.39 -21.17
CA SER A 110 -3.71 -9.72 -21.69
C SER A 110 -4.40 -8.48 -22.25
N PHE A 111 -4.72 -8.49 -23.54
CA PHE A 111 -5.50 -7.45 -24.19
C PHE A 111 -6.80 -8.01 -24.77
N ALA A 112 -7.84 -7.20 -24.78
CA ALA A 112 -9.10 -7.54 -25.44
C ALA A 112 -8.99 -7.30 -26.93
N GLY A 113 -8.32 -8.22 -27.66
CA GLY A 113 -8.06 -8.13 -29.09
C GLY A 113 -6.61 -7.76 -29.42
N SER A 114 -6.35 -7.33 -30.68
CA SER A 114 -5.02 -6.90 -31.11
C SER A 114 -4.76 -5.46 -30.67
N PRO A 115 -3.82 -5.22 -29.75
CA PRO A 115 -3.52 -3.85 -29.30
C PRO A 115 -2.78 -3.07 -30.38
N SER A 116 -2.84 -1.74 -30.27
CA SER A 116 -1.92 -0.82 -30.95
C SER A 116 -0.67 -0.57 -30.07
N GLN A 117 0.40 -0.02 -30.66
CA GLN A 117 1.59 0.37 -29.90
C GLN A 117 1.22 1.32 -28.74
N ALA A 118 0.36 2.32 -28.99
CA ALA A 118 -0.09 3.25 -27.96
C ALA A 118 -0.78 2.57 -26.76
N GLN A 119 -1.55 1.52 -27.00
CA GLN A 119 -2.20 0.76 -25.92
C GLN A 119 -1.18 -0.06 -25.12
N VAL A 120 -0.13 -0.56 -25.76
CA VAL A 120 0.95 -1.28 -25.07
C VAL A 120 1.78 -0.30 -24.23
N ASP A 121 2.02 0.90 -24.72
CA ASP A 121 2.73 1.97 -23.99
C ASP A 121 1.92 2.42 -22.76
N GLU A 122 0.62 2.67 -22.92
CA GLU A 122 -0.27 3.02 -21.82
C GLU A 122 -0.36 1.90 -20.77
N TYR A 123 -0.36 0.65 -21.21
CA TYR A 123 -0.33 -0.50 -20.31
C TYR A 123 0.97 -0.54 -19.50
N ALA A 124 2.11 -0.32 -20.15
CA ALA A 124 3.42 -0.29 -19.50
C ALA A 124 3.54 0.82 -18.47
N GLU A 125 3.00 2.03 -18.76
CA GLU A 125 2.92 3.13 -17.80
C GLU A 125 2.07 2.77 -16.58
N LYS A 126 0.87 2.24 -16.77
CA LYS A 126 -0.01 1.80 -15.70
C LYS A 126 0.64 0.71 -14.84
N LEU A 127 1.36 -0.21 -15.49
CA LEU A 127 2.07 -1.29 -14.82
C LEU A 127 3.20 -0.75 -13.95
N LEU A 128 4.04 0.16 -14.47
CA LEU A 128 5.10 0.80 -13.70
C LEU A 128 4.51 1.57 -12.51
N LYS A 129 3.42 2.32 -12.73
CA LYS A 129 2.73 3.05 -11.67
C LYS A 129 2.20 2.12 -10.58
N SER A 130 1.63 1.00 -10.94
CA SER A 130 1.14 -0.02 -9.99
C SER A 130 2.28 -0.62 -9.19
N LEU A 131 3.36 -1.03 -9.87
CA LEU A 131 4.53 -1.66 -9.25
C LEU A 131 5.37 -0.67 -8.41
N SER A 132 5.22 0.64 -8.64
CA SER A 132 5.85 1.70 -7.85
C SER A 132 5.05 2.10 -6.61
N SER A 133 3.92 1.45 -6.36
CA SER A 133 3.15 1.61 -5.13
C SER A 133 3.79 0.82 -4.00
N VAL A 134 4.24 1.52 -2.96
CA VAL A 134 4.93 0.93 -1.81
C VAL A 134 4.09 1.12 -0.56
N GLU A 135 3.94 0.05 0.20
CA GLU A 135 3.30 0.07 1.50
C GLU A 135 4.29 0.54 2.56
N TYR A 136 3.86 1.51 3.34
CA TYR A 136 4.56 2.02 4.50
C TYR A 136 3.84 1.55 5.76
N THR A 137 4.60 1.03 6.71
CA THR A 137 4.11 0.70 8.04
C THR A 137 4.59 1.74 9.04
N VAL A 138 3.65 2.37 9.72
CA VAL A 138 3.92 3.30 10.84
C VAL A 138 3.63 2.59 12.14
N SER A 139 4.58 2.62 13.06
CA SER A 139 4.40 2.13 14.44
C SER A 139 4.52 3.30 15.40
N TYR A 140 3.54 3.45 16.26
CA TYR A 140 3.44 4.55 17.22
C TYR A 140 2.72 4.10 18.49
N THR A 141 2.89 4.87 19.55
CA THR A 141 2.19 4.68 20.83
C THR A 141 1.43 5.94 21.18
N HIS A 142 0.25 5.80 21.77
CA HIS A 142 -0.58 6.92 22.20
C HIS A 142 -1.36 6.59 23.49
N ALA A 143 -1.93 7.60 24.14
CA ALA A 143 -2.88 7.39 25.21
C ALA A 143 -4.19 6.81 24.65
N TYR A 144 -4.92 6.07 25.45
CA TYR A 144 -6.14 5.38 25.01
C TYR A 144 -7.11 6.32 24.27
N CYS A 145 -7.58 5.85 23.12
CA CYS A 145 -8.69 6.44 22.36
C CYS A 145 -9.50 5.29 21.70
N PRO A 146 -10.77 5.54 21.30
CA PRO A 146 -11.66 4.50 20.79
C PRO A 146 -11.39 4.13 19.33
N VAL A 147 -10.13 3.94 18.96
CA VAL A 147 -9.72 3.42 17.64
C VAL A 147 -9.55 1.91 17.73
N ARG A 148 -9.86 1.21 16.65
CA ARG A 148 -9.80 -0.26 16.55
C ARG A 148 -8.99 -0.69 15.34
N VAL A 149 -8.58 -1.95 15.34
CA VAL A 149 -8.00 -2.59 14.16
C VAL A 149 -9.03 -2.56 13.02
N GLY A 150 -8.58 -2.17 11.82
CA GLY A 150 -9.43 -1.94 10.66
C GLY A 150 -9.83 -0.48 10.44
N ASP A 151 -9.80 0.35 11.48
CA ASP A 151 -10.15 1.75 11.35
C ASP A 151 -9.13 2.54 10.52
N CYS A 152 -9.64 3.57 9.85
CA CYS A 152 -8.81 4.58 9.21
C CYS A 152 -8.48 5.68 10.20
N VAL A 153 -7.22 6.01 10.33
CA VAL A 153 -6.72 7.12 11.13
C VAL A 153 -5.98 8.13 10.25
N ARG A 154 -5.87 9.36 10.73
CA ARG A 154 -5.08 10.40 10.10
C ARG A 154 -3.88 10.71 10.97
N LEU A 155 -2.71 10.72 10.35
CA LEU A 155 -1.43 10.97 11.02
C LEU A 155 -0.86 12.31 10.54
N ASN A 156 -0.61 13.20 11.49
CA ASN A 156 0.10 14.46 11.32
C ASN A 156 1.30 14.45 12.27
N TYR A 157 2.43 13.94 11.79
CA TYR A 157 3.68 13.89 12.54
C TYR A 157 4.82 14.38 11.65
N SER A 158 5.05 15.70 11.71
CA SER A 158 5.96 16.41 10.81
C SER A 158 7.40 15.91 10.90
N ARG A 159 7.84 15.48 12.08
CA ARG A 159 9.20 14.94 12.32
C ARG A 159 9.46 13.64 11.52
N ALA A 160 8.42 12.85 11.25
CA ALA A 160 8.51 11.66 10.42
C ALA A 160 8.07 11.91 8.95
N GLY A 161 7.82 13.17 8.57
CA GLY A 161 7.34 13.51 7.24
C GLY A 161 5.89 13.06 6.96
N LEU A 162 5.11 12.81 8.02
CA LEU A 162 3.71 12.40 7.91
C LEU A 162 2.83 13.65 8.00
N GLU A 163 2.38 14.14 6.85
CA GLU A 163 1.49 15.30 6.78
C GLU A 163 0.16 14.89 6.18
N ASN A 164 -0.90 14.90 7.00
CA ASN A 164 -2.25 14.57 6.57
C ASN A 164 -2.39 13.15 5.95
N VAL A 165 -1.58 12.20 6.44
CA VAL A 165 -1.54 10.84 5.91
C VAL A 165 -2.68 10.03 6.49
N LYS A 166 -3.51 9.44 5.62
CA LYS A 166 -4.49 8.43 6.02
C LYS A 166 -3.81 7.07 6.12
N ALA A 167 -4.03 6.34 7.20
CA ALA A 167 -3.50 5.00 7.41
C ALA A 167 -4.58 4.07 7.98
N LYS A 168 -4.55 2.79 7.60
CA LYS A 168 -5.43 1.75 8.16
C LYS A 168 -4.70 1.06 9.32
N VAL A 169 -5.32 1.00 10.48
CA VAL A 169 -4.76 0.29 11.64
C VAL A 169 -4.82 -1.21 11.40
N ILE A 170 -3.67 -1.87 11.48
CA ILE A 170 -3.55 -3.33 11.23
C ILE A 170 -3.26 -4.12 12.51
N SER A 171 -2.76 -3.45 13.55
CA SER A 171 -2.45 -4.11 14.82
C SER A 171 -2.54 -3.11 15.95
N GLN A 172 -3.07 -3.55 17.09
CA GLN A 172 -3.20 -2.75 18.30
C GLN A 172 -2.86 -3.62 19.51
N SER A 173 -2.12 -3.05 20.46
CA SER A 173 -1.81 -3.65 21.75
C SER A 173 -2.05 -2.65 22.86
N ILE A 174 -2.92 -2.97 23.80
CA ILE A 174 -3.30 -2.10 24.92
C ILE A 174 -2.62 -2.63 26.18
N THR A 175 -1.84 -1.78 26.85
CA THR A 175 -1.24 -2.11 28.15
C THR A 175 -2.13 -1.59 29.26
N CYS A 176 -2.67 -2.51 30.06
CA CYS A 176 -3.58 -2.17 31.16
C CYS A 176 -2.80 -1.69 32.40
N GLU A 177 -2.20 -0.51 32.30
CA GLU A 177 -1.50 0.19 33.39
C GLU A 177 -1.92 1.65 33.47
N SER A 178 -1.32 2.42 34.36
CA SER A 178 -1.63 3.85 34.50
C SER A 178 -1.37 4.58 33.17
N GLY A 179 -2.38 5.29 32.66
CA GLY A 179 -2.34 5.95 31.36
C GLY A 179 -2.79 5.10 30.17
N CYS A 180 -3.00 3.79 30.36
CA CYS A 180 -3.46 2.86 29.32
C CYS A 180 -2.78 3.10 27.95
N PRO A 181 -1.44 3.01 27.86
CA PRO A 181 -0.76 3.23 26.59
C PRO A 181 -1.17 2.17 25.56
N VAL A 182 -1.40 2.64 24.34
CA VAL A 182 -1.81 1.82 23.20
C VAL A 182 -0.72 1.90 22.15
N SER A 183 -0.14 0.75 21.80
CA SER A 183 0.80 0.63 20.70
C SER A 183 0.09 0.15 19.46
N GLU A 184 0.18 0.91 18.39
CA GLU A 184 -0.48 0.64 17.11
C GLU A 184 0.51 0.50 15.97
N LYS A 185 0.10 -0.30 14.98
CA LYS A 185 0.70 -0.32 13.65
C LYS A 185 -0.37 0.01 12.64
N ALA A 186 -0.08 1.00 11.80
CA ALA A 186 -0.95 1.38 10.71
C ALA A 186 -0.20 1.36 9.39
N VAL A 187 -0.90 1.09 8.30
CA VAL A 187 -0.34 1.02 6.96
C VAL A 187 -0.97 2.04 6.04
N PHE A 188 -0.16 2.57 5.15
CA PHE A 188 -0.62 3.38 4.03
C PHE A 188 0.24 3.11 2.80
N THR A 189 -0.32 3.37 1.63
CA THR A 189 0.38 3.17 0.36
C THR A 189 0.73 4.52 -0.27
N THR A 190 1.95 4.64 -0.71
CA THR A 190 2.43 5.80 -1.47
C THR A 190 2.93 5.34 -2.83
N ASN A 191 2.52 6.06 -3.87
CA ASN A 191 3.07 5.85 -5.20
C ASN A 191 4.36 6.66 -5.33
N LEU A 192 5.45 6.00 -5.65
CA LEU A 192 6.79 6.60 -5.75
C LEU A 192 7.13 7.06 -7.17
N TRP A 193 6.25 6.85 -8.12
CA TRP A 193 6.37 7.34 -9.49
C TRP A 193 5.15 8.20 -9.83
N ARG A 194 5.38 9.40 -10.34
CA ARG A 194 4.35 10.40 -10.70
C ARG A 194 4.33 10.64 -12.20
#